data_9c43446f1a9d0f739dfdb90a05115c34
#
_entry.id   9c43446f1a9d0f739dfdb90a05115c34
#
_cell.length_a   1.000
_cell.length_b   1.000
_cell.length_c   1.000
_cell.angle_alpha   90.00
_cell.angle_beta   90.00
_cell.angle_gamma   90.00
#
_symmetry.space_group_name_H-M   'P 1'
#
loop_
_entity.id
_entity.type
_entity.pdbx_description
1 polymer ?
#
loop_
_entity_poly.entity_id
_entity_poly.type
_entity_poly.pdbx_seq_one_letter_code
_entity_poly.pdbx_strand_id
1 'polypeptide(L)'
;CDIPFLKGVLEPYARVQYLKGSEISHCDAARADALVVRTRTHCDERLLGGTPVGLIATATIGHDHIDSEYCSRHGIAIATAQGCNARGVLQYVMAALAALAARDEWSPADKTLGVVGVGNVGSLIAEYGELFGFRVLRCDPPKAERNPQDDYLPLGELLPQADIVTCHVPLNRTGNY
;
A
#
# COMPACT_ATOMS: atom_id res chain seq x y z
N CYS A 1 0.22 12.44 18.79
CA CYS A 1 0.20 12.21 17.33
C CYS A 1 1.01 10.95 17.02
N ASP A 2 0.40 10.01 16.31
CA ASP A 2 0.99 8.69 16.02
C ASP A 2 1.66 8.64 14.62
N ILE A 3 1.79 9.80 13.97
CA ILE A 3 2.42 9.94 12.65
C ILE A 3 3.81 10.56 12.85
N PRO A 4 4.89 9.79 12.61
CA PRO A 4 6.25 10.31 12.71
C PRO A 4 6.49 11.47 11.73
N PHE A 5 7.31 12.43 12.15
CA PHE A 5 7.77 13.56 11.34
C PHE A 5 6.68 14.49 10.78
N LEU A 6 5.42 14.39 11.25
CA LEU A 6 4.33 15.25 10.78
C LEU A 6 4.39 16.67 11.35
N LYS A 7 4.95 16.84 12.57
CA LYS A 7 5.05 18.16 13.21
C LYS A 7 5.96 19.08 12.40
N GLY A 8 5.49 20.30 12.17
CA GLY A 8 6.20 21.32 11.37
C GLY A 8 5.92 21.26 9.87
N VAL A 9 5.22 20.20 9.39
CA VAL A 9 4.97 20.02 7.94
C VAL A 9 3.72 20.78 7.49
N LEU A 10 2.66 20.75 8.28
CA LEU A 10 1.36 21.33 7.92
C LEU A 10 1.13 22.72 8.48
N GLU A 11 1.84 23.12 9.54
CA GLU A 11 1.67 24.41 10.22
C GLU A 11 1.92 25.64 9.32
N PRO A 12 2.76 25.60 8.28
CA PRO A 12 2.86 26.72 7.33
C PRO A 12 1.59 26.96 6.50
N TYR A 13 0.69 25.96 6.44
CA TYR A 13 -0.49 25.98 5.55
C TYR A 13 -1.81 25.96 6.31
N ALA A 14 -1.81 25.47 7.57
CA ALA A 14 -3.03 25.28 8.33
C ALA A 14 -2.80 25.40 9.85
N ARG A 15 -3.86 25.72 10.60
CA ARG A 15 -3.85 25.57 12.05
C ARG A 15 -3.98 24.10 12.42
N VAL A 16 -2.95 23.51 13.02
CA VAL A 16 -2.87 22.07 13.30
C VAL A 16 -3.07 21.80 14.79
N GLN A 17 -3.94 20.83 15.10
CA GLN A 17 -4.11 20.27 16.44
C GLN A 17 -3.63 18.80 16.42
N TYR A 18 -2.76 18.44 17.36
CA TYR A 18 -2.21 17.11 17.49
C TYR A 18 -2.88 16.33 18.61
N LEU A 19 -3.55 15.25 18.27
CA LEU A 19 -4.20 14.31 19.19
C LEU A 19 -3.65 12.90 18.99
N LYS A 20 -3.83 12.02 19.97
CA LYS A 20 -3.64 10.58 19.73
C LYS A 20 -4.80 10.05 18.89
N GLY A 21 -4.52 9.14 17.95
CA GLY A 21 -5.54 8.64 17.02
C GLY A 21 -6.75 7.99 17.72
N SER A 22 -6.55 7.37 18.89
CA SER A 22 -7.63 6.79 19.72
C SER A 22 -8.44 7.82 20.51
N GLU A 23 -8.01 9.07 20.56
CA GLU A 23 -8.63 10.15 21.36
C GLU A 23 -9.38 11.16 20.49
N ILE A 24 -9.30 11.04 19.15
CA ILE A 24 -10.03 11.90 18.22
C ILE A 24 -11.52 11.62 18.36
N SER A 25 -12.26 12.65 18.74
CA SER A 25 -13.71 12.60 18.98
C SER A 25 -14.49 13.38 17.93
N HIS A 26 -15.80 13.20 17.91
CA HIS A 26 -16.72 14.00 17.09
C HIS A 26 -16.58 15.50 17.38
N CYS A 27 -16.38 15.90 18.64
CA CYS A 27 -16.17 17.31 19.00
C CYS A 27 -14.90 17.91 18.38
N ASP A 28 -13.87 17.09 18.16
CA ASP A 28 -12.65 17.51 17.48
C ASP A 28 -12.89 17.62 15.98
N ALA A 29 -13.55 16.65 15.39
CA ALA A 29 -13.93 16.66 13.97
C ALA A 29 -14.87 17.82 13.62
N ALA A 30 -15.79 18.18 14.52
CA ALA A 30 -16.72 19.31 14.34
C ALA A 30 -16.02 20.70 14.24
N ARG A 31 -14.72 20.76 14.56
CA ARG A 31 -13.90 21.98 14.50
C ARG A 31 -12.76 21.89 13.50
N ALA A 32 -12.78 20.87 12.65
CA ALA A 32 -11.72 20.59 11.70
C ALA A 32 -12.26 20.52 10.26
N ASP A 33 -11.56 21.14 9.33
CA ASP A 33 -11.85 21.04 7.89
C ASP A 33 -11.26 19.77 7.29
N ALA A 34 -10.20 19.23 7.91
CA ALA A 34 -9.53 18.01 7.47
C ALA A 34 -9.02 17.19 8.65
N LEU A 35 -8.98 15.88 8.48
CA LEU A 35 -8.38 14.92 9.43
C LEU A 35 -7.17 14.23 8.80
N VAL A 36 -6.05 14.17 9.56
CA VAL A 36 -4.90 13.36 9.18
C VAL A 36 -4.78 12.22 10.19
N VAL A 37 -5.03 11.00 9.76
CA VAL A 37 -5.25 9.84 10.62
C VAL A 37 -4.35 8.66 10.30
N ARG A 38 -4.43 7.63 11.14
CA ARG A 38 -3.95 6.27 10.92
C ARG A 38 -5.02 5.28 11.40
N THR A 39 -4.70 4.00 11.32
CA THR A 39 -5.59 2.85 11.59
C THR A 39 -6.33 2.86 12.94
N ARG A 40 -5.89 3.65 13.93
CA ARG A 40 -6.54 3.72 15.25
C ARG A 40 -7.73 4.67 15.32
N THR A 41 -7.96 5.47 14.27
CA THR A 41 -9.09 6.39 14.17
C THR A 41 -10.09 5.82 13.20
N HIS A 42 -11.24 5.39 13.68
CA HIS A 42 -12.33 4.96 12.81
C HIS A 42 -13.10 6.18 12.31
N CYS A 43 -13.09 6.39 10.99
CA CYS A 43 -13.75 7.50 10.34
C CYS A 43 -15.07 7.03 9.73
N ASP A 44 -16.11 7.03 10.53
CA ASP A 44 -17.46 6.61 10.20
C ASP A 44 -18.46 7.76 10.45
N GLU A 45 -19.74 7.50 10.25
CA GLU A 45 -20.82 8.47 10.52
C GLU A 45 -20.80 9.03 11.95
N ARG A 46 -20.38 8.22 12.95
CA ARG A 46 -20.32 8.67 14.35
C ARG A 46 -19.27 9.74 14.56
N LEU A 47 -18.16 9.66 13.85
CA LEU A 47 -17.09 10.65 13.91
C LEU A 47 -17.40 11.86 13.02
N LEU A 48 -17.94 11.63 11.82
CA LEU A 48 -17.99 12.61 10.73
C LEU A 48 -19.35 13.28 10.58
N GLY A 49 -20.43 12.71 11.15
CA GLY A 49 -21.80 13.17 10.94
C GLY A 49 -22.01 14.62 11.32
N GLY A 50 -22.45 15.46 10.37
CA GLY A 50 -22.70 16.88 10.60
C GLY A 50 -21.46 17.73 10.85
N THR A 51 -20.26 17.22 10.59
CA THR A 51 -19.00 17.97 10.72
C THR A 51 -18.63 18.68 9.42
N PRO A 52 -17.81 19.73 9.45
CA PRO A 52 -17.32 20.41 8.24
C PRO A 52 -16.15 19.67 7.55
N VAL A 53 -15.78 18.47 8.01
CA VAL A 53 -14.65 17.72 7.43
C VAL A 53 -14.90 17.41 5.96
N GLY A 54 -14.06 17.96 5.08
CA GLY A 54 -14.09 17.74 3.64
C GLY A 54 -12.95 16.85 3.13
N LEU A 55 -11.95 16.55 3.98
CA LEU A 55 -10.81 15.71 3.59
C LEU A 55 -10.37 14.80 4.75
N ILE A 56 -10.15 13.54 4.45
CA ILE A 56 -9.45 12.60 5.33
C ILE A 56 -8.18 12.13 4.62
N ALA A 57 -7.02 12.47 5.18
CA ALA A 57 -5.74 11.94 4.74
C ALA A 57 -5.29 10.83 5.71
N THR A 58 -5.05 9.63 5.20
CA THR A 58 -4.50 8.56 6.03
C THR A 58 -3.04 8.29 5.71
N ALA A 59 -2.20 8.29 6.75
CA ALA A 59 -0.79 7.95 6.65
C ALA A 59 -0.57 6.41 6.57
N THR A 60 -1.48 5.72 5.88
CA THR A 60 -1.45 4.28 5.63
C THR A 60 -1.83 3.98 4.18
N ILE A 61 -1.45 2.81 3.71
CA ILE A 61 -1.83 2.33 2.36
C ILE A 61 -3.28 1.87 2.38
N GLY A 62 -3.61 0.96 3.29
CA GLY A 62 -4.99 0.52 3.53
C GLY A 62 -5.81 1.57 4.27
N HIS A 63 -7.09 1.62 4.00
CA HIS A 63 -8.04 2.57 4.58
C HIS A 63 -9.32 1.90 5.11
N ASP A 64 -9.23 0.65 5.55
CA ASP A 64 -10.35 -0.13 6.11
C ASP A 64 -10.98 0.51 7.36
N HIS A 65 -10.27 1.44 8.00
CA HIS A 65 -10.74 2.24 9.13
C HIS A 65 -11.54 3.48 8.70
N ILE A 66 -11.71 3.71 7.39
CA ILE A 66 -12.48 4.82 6.82
C ILE A 66 -13.69 4.26 6.09
N ASP A 67 -14.88 4.67 6.47
CA ASP A 67 -16.12 4.36 5.74
C ASP A 67 -16.13 5.13 4.41
N SER A 68 -15.61 4.47 3.37
CA SER A 68 -15.48 5.06 2.04
C SER A 68 -16.84 5.33 1.39
N GLU A 69 -17.87 4.54 1.72
CA GLU A 69 -19.22 4.75 1.21
C GLU A 69 -19.87 5.98 1.84
N TYR A 70 -19.73 6.13 3.15
CA TYR A 70 -20.17 7.33 3.86
C TYR A 70 -19.47 8.58 3.30
N CYS A 71 -18.14 8.54 3.18
CA CYS A 71 -17.35 9.66 2.65
C CYS A 71 -17.80 10.05 1.23
N SER A 72 -17.99 9.08 0.35
CA SER A 72 -18.44 9.32 -1.02
C SER A 72 -19.82 9.99 -1.07
N ARG A 73 -20.76 9.53 -0.25
CA ARG A 73 -22.13 10.12 -0.19
C ARG A 73 -22.14 11.56 0.35
N HIS A 74 -21.17 11.92 1.18
CA HIS A 74 -21.09 13.24 1.83
C HIS A 74 -20.04 14.17 1.21
N GLY A 75 -19.42 13.76 0.10
CA GLY A 75 -18.43 14.59 -0.61
C GLY A 75 -17.11 14.75 0.14
N ILE A 76 -16.79 13.84 1.06
CA ILE A 76 -15.53 13.84 1.82
C ILE A 76 -14.46 13.15 0.98
N ALA A 77 -13.40 13.87 0.64
CA ALA A 77 -12.28 13.32 -0.11
C ALA A 77 -11.41 12.41 0.79
N ILE A 78 -10.91 11.31 0.22
CA ILE A 78 -9.98 10.41 0.91
C ILE A 78 -8.64 10.43 0.18
N ALA A 79 -7.56 10.74 0.89
CA ALA A 79 -6.19 10.66 0.43
C ALA A 79 -5.45 9.56 1.19
N THR A 80 -4.84 8.62 0.47
CA THR A 80 -4.08 7.50 1.03
C THR A 80 -2.59 7.63 0.70
N ALA A 81 -1.74 7.03 1.54
CA ALA A 81 -0.29 7.03 1.34
C ALA A 81 0.18 5.83 0.48
N GLN A 82 -0.48 5.58 -0.66
CA GLN A 82 -0.13 4.47 -1.54
C GLN A 82 1.34 4.56 -1.98
N GLY A 83 2.05 3.43 -1.88
CA GLY A 83 3.46 3.33 -2.28
C GLY A 83 4.47 3.93 -1.30
N CYS A 84 4.06 4.59 -0.21
CA CYS A 84 4.96 5.27 0.72
C CYS A 84 6.01 4.34 1.35
N ASN A 85 5.70 3.07 1.54
CA ASN A 85 6.60 2.07 2.09
C ASN A 85 7.19 1.10 1.04
N ALA A 86 6.93 1.30 -0.24
CA ALA A 86 7.30 0.35 -1.29
C ALA A 86 8.82 0.07 -1.31
N ARG A 87 9.65 1.10 -1.12
CA ARG A 87 11.10 0.93 -1.02
C ARG A 87 11.55 0.18 0.23
N GLY A 88 10.86 0.34 1.36
CA GLY A 88 11.13 -0.45 2.57
C GLY A 88 10.83 -1.93 2.38
N VAL A 89 9.72 -2.26 1.72
CA VAL A 89 9.39 -3.64 1.37
C VAL A 89 10.40 -4.21 0.36
N LEU A 90 10.78 -3.44 -0.67
CA LEU A 90 11.85 -3.81 -1.59
C LEU A 90 13.13 -4.19 -0.85
N GLN A 91 13.62 -3.33 0.04
CA GLN A 91 14.83 -3.59 0.82
C GLN A 91 14.73 -4.88 1.63
N TYR A 92 13.59 -5.11 2.29
CA TYR A 92 13.35 -6.33 3.04
C TYR A 92 13.42 -7.58 2.16
N VAL A 93 12.70 -7.57 1.03
CA VAL A 93 12.66 -8.72 0.12
C VAL A 93 14.05 -9.00 -0.47
N MET A 94 14.74 -7.97 -0.95
CA MET A 94 16.09 -8.16 -1.52
C MET A 94 17.10 -8.63 -0.46
N ALA A 95 17.03 -8.12 0.77
CA ALA A 95 17.88 -8.60 1.86
C ALA A 95 17.58 -10.06 2.23
N ALA A 96 16.30 -10.46 2.24
CA ALA A 96 15.91 -11.85 2.49
C ALA A 96 16.42 -12.79 1.38
N LEU A 97 16.27 -12.40 0.11
CA LEU A 97 16.78 -13.16 -1.04
C LEU A 97 18.30 -13.29 -1.00
N ALA A 98 19.02 -12.21 -0.69
CA ALA A 98 20.48 -12.23 -0.55
C ALA A 98 20.95 -13.16 0.59
N ALA A 99 20.24 -13.12 1.74
CA ALA A 99 20.55 -14.01 2.86
C ALA A 99 20.29 -15.48 2.53
N LEU A 100 19.22 -15.80 1.81
CA LEU A 100 18.92 -17.14 1.33
C LEU A 100 19.95 -17.61 0.30
N ALA A 101 20.32 -16.77 -0.65
CA ALA A 101 21.34 -17.05 -1.65
C ALA A 101 22.69 -17.39 -1.00
N ALA A 102 23.10 -16.61 0.01
CA ALA A 102 24.34 -16.86 0.75
C ALA A 102 24.29 -18.13 1.60
N ARG A 103 23.12 -18.44 2.21
CA ARG A 103 22.95 -19.63 3.04
C ARG A 103 22.98 -20.91 2.23
N ASP A 104 22.26 -20.90 1.10
CA ASP A 104 22.01 -22.10 0.30
C ASP A 104 22.90 -22.15 -0.97
N GLU A 105 23.89 -21.26 -1.05
CA GLU A 105 24.96 -21.22 -2.08
C GLU A 105 24.44 -21.19 -3.54
N TRP A 106 23.40 -20.38 -3.84
CA TRP A 106 22.90 -20.21 -5.20
C TRP A 106 23.09 -18.77 -5.71
N SER A 107 23.17 -18.62 -7.03
CA SER A 107 23.23 -17.31 -7.69
C SER A 107 21.84 -16.85 -8.14
N PRO A 108 21.50 -15.55 -8.05
CA PRO A 108 20.30 -14.99 -8.67
C PRO A 108 20.15 -15.34 -10.16
N ALA A 109 21.26 -15.42 -10.90
CA ALA A 109 21.27 -15.73 -12.32
C ALA A 109 20.77 -17.17 -12.64
N ASP A 110 20.80 -18.06 -11.65
CA ASP A 110 20.35 -19.46 -11.80
C ASP A 110 18.88 -19.63 -11.35
N LYS A 111 18.20 -18.53 -10.99
CA LYS A 111 16.87 -18.58 -10.38
C LYS A 111 15.84 -17.74 -11.14
N THR A 112 14.63 -18.25 -11.15
CA THR A 112 13.44 -17.55 -11.67
C THR A 112 12.63 -17.01 -10.51
N LEU A 113 12.43 -15.69 -10.47
CA LEU A 113 11.63 -14.97 -9.49
C LEU A 113 10.24 -14.67 -10.06
N GLY A 114 9.21 -15.28 -9.51
CA GLY A 114 7.81 -14.98 -9.82
C GLY A 114 7.28 -13.85 -8.92
N VAL A 115 6.81 -12.76 -9.54
CA VAL A 115 6.22 -11.62 -8.85
C VAL A 115 4.72 -11.61 -9.09
N VAL A 116 3.94 -11.84 -8.03
CA VAL A 116 2.47 -11.85 -8.06
C VAL A 116 1.96 -10.54 -7.48
N GLY A 117 1.25 -9.75 -8.30
CA GLY A 117 0.87 -8.38 -8.00
C GLY A 117 1.99 -7.39 -8.32
N VAL A 118 1.88 -6.72 -9.47
CA VAL A 118 2.89 -5.79 -10.00
C VAL A 118 2.45 -4.33 -9.79
N GLY A 119 1.99 -4.03 -8.56
CA GLY A 119 1.66 -2.68 -8.10
C GLY A 119 2.90 -1.87 -7.69
N ASN A 120 2.75 -0.92 -6.75
CA ASN A 120 3.85 -0.06 -6.29
C ASN A 120 5.06 -0.83 -5.73
N VAL A 121 4.82 -1.95 -5.06
CA VAL A 121 5.88 -2.81 -4.51
C VAL A 121 6.38 -3.78 -5.55
N GLY A 122 5.48 -4.56 -6.16
CA GLY A 122 5.86 -5.64 -7.07
C GLY A 122 6.59 -5.14 -8.32
N SER A 123 6.29 -3.93 -8.82
CA SER A 123 7.05 -3.34 -9.93
C SER A 123 8.50 -3.07 -9.56
N LEU A 124 8.75 -2.53 -8.36
CA LEU A 124 10.11 -2.31 -7.87
C LEU A 124 10.86 -3.65 -7.68
N ILE A 125 10.18 -4.66 -7.13
CA ILE A 125 10.80 -5.98 -6.94
C ILE A 125 11.12 -6.65 -8.27
N ALA A 126 10.25 -6.51 -9.27
CA ALA A 126 10.53 -7.03 -10.61
C ALA A 126 11.74 -6.33 -11.24
N GLU A 127 11.78 -5.00 -11.21
CA GLU A 127 12.90 -4.21 -11.73
C GLU A 127 14.23 -4.55 -11.04
N TYR A 128 14.24 -4.52 -9.71
CA TYR A 128 15.47 -4.84 -8.96
C TYR A 128 15.83 -6.31 -9.03
N GLY A 129 14.86 -7.23 -9.15
CA GLY A 129 15.11 -8.63 -9.40
C GLY A 129 15.92 -8.85 -10.70
N GLU A 130 15.54 -8.18 -11.79
CA GLU A 130 16.28 -8.19 -13.05
C GLU A 130 17.69 -7.60 -12.89
N LEU A 131 17.82 -6.47 -12.19
CA LEU A 131 19.12 -5.85 -11.92
C LEU A 131 20.05 -6.76 -11.11
N PHE A 132 19.50 -7.59 -10.20
CA PHE A 132 20.26 -8.59 -9.45
C PHE A 132 20.56 -9.85 -10.26
N GLY A 133 20.02 -9.99 -11.46
CA GLY A 133 20.29 -11.08 -12.38
C GLY A 133 19.25 -12.20 -12.40
N PHE A 134 18.15 -12.10 -11.65
CA PHE A 134 17.06 -13.08 -11.74
C PHE A 134 16.39 -13.06 -13.12
N ARG A 135 15.95 -14.21 -13.60
CA ARG A 135 14.87 -14.27 -14.58
C ARG A 135 13.57 -13.91 -13.87
N VAL A 136 12.90 -12.82 -14.24
CA VAL A 136 11.68 -12.36 -13.57
C VAL A 136 10.45 -12.70 -14.39
N LEU A 137 9.47 -13.35 -13.75
CA LEU A 137 8.12 -13.58 -14.28
C LEU A 137 7.12 -12.73 -13.52
N ARG A 138 6.15 -12.15 -14.22
CA ARG A 138 5.16 -11.23 -13.67
C ARG A 138 3.76 -11.79 -13.81
N CYS A 139 2.95 -11.70 -12.74
CA CYS A 139 1.53 -12.02 -12.74
C CYS A 139 0.75 -10.86 -12.12
N ASP A 140 -0.11 -10.22 -12.91
CA ASP A 140 -1.04 -9.19 -12.46
C ASP A 140 -2.26 -9.20 -13.38
N PRO A 141 -3.29 -10.04 -13.12
CA PRO A 141 -4.43 -10.20 -14.00
C PRO A 141 -5.13 -8.87 -14.35
N PRO A 142 -5.40 -7.95 -13.39
CA PRO A 142 -5.99 -6.66 -13.72
C PRO A 142 -5.14 -5.78 -14.66
N LYS A 143 -3.81 -5.93 -14.62
CA LYS A 143 -2.91 -5.23 -15.56
C LYS A 143 -2.87 -5.91 -16.92
N ALA A 144 -2.82 -7.24 -16.93
CA ALA A 144 -2.87 -8.02 -18.17
C ALA A 144 -4.13 -7.73 -18.99
N GLU A 145 -5.28 -7.58 -18.33
CA GLU A 145 -6.53 -7.21 -19.00
C GLU A 145 -6.50 -5.80 -19.61
N ARG A 146 -5.84 -4.84 -18.92
CA ARG A 146 -5.73 -3.46 -19.39
C ARG A 146 -4.68 -3.29 -20.49
N ASN A 147 -3.60 -4.05 -20.41
CA ASN A 147 -2.45 -3.98 -21.32
C ASN A 147 -2.07 -5.40 -21.80
N PRO A 148 -2.82 -6.01 -22.73
CA PRO A 148 -2.56 -7.39 -23.19
C PRO A 148 -1.21 -7.60 -23.90
N GLN A 149 -0.51 -6.52 -24.26
CA GLN A 149 0.80 -6.55 -24.89
C GLN A 149 1.96 -6.62 -23.89
N ASP A 150 1.69 -6.43 -22.60
CA ASP A 150 2.71 -6.54 -21.57
C ASP A 150 2.91 -8.02 -21.18
N ASP A 151 4.14 -8.39 -20.80
CA ASP A 151 4.54 -9.75 -20.46
C ASP A 151 4.03 -10.17 -19.05
N TYR A 152 2.70 -10.29 -18.90
CA TYR A 152 2.09 -10.87 -17.72
C TYR A 152 1.66 -12.32 -17.98
N LEU A 153 2.07 -13.23 -17.12
CA LEU A 153 1.65 -14.63 -17.17
C LEU A 153 0.44 -14.87 -16.25
N PRO A 154 -0.47 -15.77 -16.62
CA PRO A 154 -1.44 -16.33 -15.69
C PRO A 154 -0.72 -17.00 -14.52
N LEU A 155 -1.30 -16.97 -13.31
CA LEU A 155 -0.69 -17.55 -12.12
C LEU A 155 -0.34 -19.04 -12.30
N GLY A 156 -1.23 -19.81 -12.95
CA GLY A 156 -1.03 -21.23 -13.23
C GLY A 156 0.15 -21.53 -14.16
N GLU A 157 0.56 -20.57 -14.99
CA GLU A 157 1.72 -20.70 -15.86
C GLU A 157 3.00 -20.18 -15.19
N LEU A 158 2.90 -19.19 -14.31
CA LEU A 158 4.03 -18.66 -13.57
C LEU A 158 4.55 -19.64 -12.52
N LEU A 159 3.66 -20.23 -11.72
CA LEU A 159 4.05 -21.07 -10.58
C LEU A 159 4.96 -22.26 -10.96
N PRO A 160 4.70 -23.03 -12.04
CA PRO A 160 5.58 -24.14 -12.41
C PRO A 160 6.97 -23.71 -12.89
N GLN A 161 7.14 -22.44 -13.28
CA GLN A 161 8.38 -21.89 -13.83
C GLN A 161 9.21 -21.13 -12.81
N ALA A 162 8.61 -20.73 -11.66
CA ALA A 162 9.27 -19.93 -10.65
C ALA A 162 9.97 -20.81 -9.61
N ASP A 163 11.24 -20.54 -9.33
CA ASP A 163 11.95 -21.12 -8.18
C ASP A 163 11.56 -20.42 -6.87
N ILE A 164 11.27 -19.14 -6.96
CA ILE A 164 10.90 -18.29 -5.83
C ILE A 164 9.68 -17.47 -6.22
N VAL A 165 8.70 -17.37 -5.33
CA VAL A 165 7.50 -16.56 -5.54
C VAL A 165 7.39 -15.51 -4.45
N THR A 166 7.13 -14.26 -4.84
CA THR A 166 6.85 -13.16 -3.92
C THR A 166 5.49 -12.53 -4.25
N CYS A 167 4.65 -12.34 -3.20
CA CYS A 167 3.27 -11.89 -3.37
C CYS A 167 3.09 -10.48 -2.82
N HIS A 168 2.56 -9.58 -3.66
CA HIS A 168 2.32 -8.16 -3.35
C HIS A 168 0.91 -7.73 -3.74
N VAL A 169 -0.05 -8.58 -3.45
CA VAL A 169 -1.48 -8.35 -3.70
C VAL A 169 -2.20 -7.97 -2.42
N PRO A 170 -3.26 -7.16 -2.48
CA PRO A 170 -4.14 -6.94 -1.33
C PRO A 170 -4.86 -8.24 -0.97
N LEU A 171 -5.19 -8.41 0.33
CA LEU A 171 -6.09 -9.48 0.75
C LEU A 171 -7.50 -9.14 0.28
N ASN A 172 -7.90 -9.70 -0.85
CA ASN A 172 -9.25 -9.58 -1.35
C ASN A 172 -10.04 -10.84 -0.99
N ARG A 173 -11.18 -10.67 -0.32
CA ARG A 173 -12.06 -11.78 0.08
C ARG A 173 -13.28 -11.93 -0.83
N THR A 174 -13.47 -11.00 -1.73
CA THR A 174 -14.58 -10.95 -2.69
C THR A 174 -14.02 -10.55 -4.05
N GLY A 175 -14.46 -11.17 -5.12
CA GLY A 175 -13.99 -10.89 -6.48
C GLY A 175 -13.36 -12.08 -7.16
N ASN A 176 -12.82 -11.86 -8.36
CA ASN A 176 -12.27 -12.91 -9.21
C ASN A 176 -10.75 -13.11 -9.05
N TYR A 177 -10.07 -12.29 -8.22
CA TYR A 177 -8.61 -12.31 -8.04
C TYR A 177 -8.24 -12.26 -6.57
#